data_c4868fb1eae4d003cad7a26e5e06f132
#
_entry.id   c4868fb1eae4d003cad7a26e5e06f132
#
_cell.length_a   1.000
_cell.length_b   1.000
_cell.length_c   1.000
_cell.angle_alpha   90.00
_cell.angle_beta   90.00
_cell.angle_gamma   90.00
#
_symmetry.space_group_name_H-M   'P 1'
#
loop_
_entity.id
_entity.type
_entity.pdbx_description
1 polymer ?
#
loop_
_entity_poly.entity_id
_entity_poly.type
_entity_poly.pdbx_seq_one_letter_code
_entity_poly.pdbx_strand_id
1 'polypeptide(L)'
;MIRAFVLYEGDVDPDRYAEHVVLCRAVPAAAFRHGRVFGAPMGEPKHRYYAEFEWPDLDAFKAAARGPEFAETGRDAMAMGVPFSVEFAELSD
;
A
#
# COMPACT_ATOMS: atom_id res chain seq x y z
N MET A 1 15.23 7.79 -3.52
CA MET A 1 14.33 6.63 -3.43
C MET A 1 12.92 7.08 -3.08
N ILE A 2 11.96 6.56 -3.77
CA ILE A 2 10.55 6.93 -3.58
C ILE A 2 9.82 5.77 -2.94
N ARG A 3 8.92 6.08 -2.01
CA ARG A 3 8.08 5.09 -1.36
C ARG A 3 6.62 5.53 -1.38
N ALA A 4 5.74 4.62 -1.76
CA ALA A 4 4.30 4.79 -1.56
C ALA A 4 3.90 3.91 -0.39
N PHE A 5 3.16 4.45 0.56
CA PHE A 5 2.68 3.65 1.66
C PHE A 5 1.18 3.82 1.83
N VAL A 6 0.55 2.70 2.16
CA VAL A 6 -0.90 2.61 2.27
C VAL A 6 -1.24 2.10 3.66
N LEU A 7 -2.16 2.79 4.31
CA LEU A 7 -2.61 2.44 5.65
C LEU A 7 -4.12 2.19 5.61
N TYR A 8 -4.54 1.03 6.08
CA TYR A 8 -5.96 0.62 6.06
C TYR A 8 -6.51 0.66 7.47
N GLU A 9 -7.69 1.27 7.66
CA GLU A 9 -8.24 1.51 8.99
C GLU A 9 -9.12 0.38 9.50
N GLY A 10 -9.85 -0.29 8.70
CA GLY A 10 -10.80 -1.30 9.16
C GLY A 10 -10.24 -2.71 9.12
N ASP A 11 -10.97 -3.62 9.76
CA ASP A 11 -10.67 -5.04 9.64
C ASP A 11 -11.14 -5.52 8.27
N VAL A 12 -10.26 -6.24 7.59
CA VAL A 12 -10.55 -6.87 6.31
C VAL A 12 -10.40 -8.36 6.51
N ASP A 13 -11.30 -9.14 5.93
CA ASP A 13 -11.16 -10.59 5.96
C ASP A 13 -9.76 -10.98 5.43
N PRO A 14 -9.01 -11.83 6.15
CA PRO A 14 -7.65 -12.19 5.73
C PRO A 14 -7.55 -12.74 4.31
N ASP A 15 -8.52 -13.54 3.89
CA ASP A 15 -8.52 -14.11 2.53
C ASP A 15 -8.76 -13.01 1.49
N ARG A 16 -9.64 -12.07 1.79
CA ARG A 16 -9.90 -10.93 0.90
C ARG A 16 -8.67 -10.03 0.81
N TYR A 17 -8.00 -9.79 1.93
CA TYR A 17 -6.77 -8.99 1.92
C TYR A 17 -5.66 -9.69 1.11
N ALA A 18 -5.57 -11.01 1.21
CA ALA A 18 -4.59 -11.77 0.42
C ALA A 18 -4.81 -11.61 -1.08
N GLU A 19 -6.06 -11.54 -1.53
CA GLU A 19 -6.38 -11.26 -2.94
C GLU A 19 -5.87 -9.88 -3.35
N HIS A 20 -6.04 -8.88 -2.48
CA HIS A 20 -5.55 -7.53 -2.73
C HIS A 20 -4.03 -7.50 -2.85
N VAL A 21 -3.34 -8.24 -1.99
CA VAL A 21 -1.86 -8.33 -2.02
C VAL A 21 -1.37 -8.87 -3.36
N VAL A 22 -2.07 -9.82 -3.96
CA VAL A 22 -1.70 -10.35 -5.29
C VAL A 22 -1.67 -9.22 -6.32
N LEU A 23 -2.68 -8.36 -6.33
CA LEU A 23 -2.71 -7.21 -7.24
C LEU A 23 -1.59 -6.22 -6.96
N CYS A 24 -1.30 -5.98 -5.68
CA CYS A 24 -0.20 -5.09 -5.30
C CYS A 24 1.14 -5.60 -5.81
N ARG A 25 1.38 -6.91 -5.74
CA ARG A 25 2.64 -7.49 -6.20
C ARG A 25 2.83 -7.41 -7.71
N ALA A 26 1.77 -7.17 -8.47
CA ALA A 26 1.85 -6.99 -9.91
C ALA A 26 2.29 -5.59 -10.32
N VAL A 27 2.28 -4.63 -9.40
CA VAL A 27 2.74 -3.26 -9.67
C VAL A 27 4.26 -3.28 -9.90
N PRO A 28 4.76 -2.68 -10.99
CA PRO A 28 6.21 -2.57 -11.20
C PRO A 28 6.84 -1.71 -10.10
N ALA A 29 7.66 -2.32 -9.27
CA ALA A 29 8.35 -1.65 -8.18
C ALA A 29 9.62 -2.44 -7.84
N ALA A 30 10.59 -1.76 -7.24
CA ALA A 30 11.82 -2.43 -6.79
C ALA A 30 11.54 -3.34 -5.59
N ALA A 31 10.57 -2.98 -4.76
CA ALA A 31 10.17 -3.78 -3.62
C ALA A 31 8.72 -3.51 -3.27
N PHE A 32 8.05 -4.52 -2.73
CA PHE A 32 6.74 -4.40 -2.14
C PHE A 32 6.75 -5.17 -0.82
N ARG A 33 6.25 -4.53 0.23
CA ARG A 33 6.16 -5.15 1.56
C ARG A 33 4.81 -4.83 2.15
N HIS A 34 4.31 -5.70 2.97
CA HIS A 34 3.05 -5.47 3.68
C HIS A 34 3.10 -6.14 5.03
N GLY A 35 2.20 -5.72 5.91
CA GLY A 35 2.15 -6.30 7.23
C GLY A 35 0.90 -5.86 7.97
N ARG A 36 0.75 -6.41 9.16
CA ARG A 36 -0.34 -6.08 10.06
C ARG A 36 0.18 -5.13 11.13
N VAL A 37 -0.59 -4.08 11.41
CA VAL A 37 -0.29 -3.17 12.50
C VAL A 37 -0.73 -3.84 13.80
N PHE A 38 0.19 -4.04 14.74
CA PHE A 38 -0.12 -4.77 15.95
C PHE A 38 -0.24 -3.88 17.20
N GLY A 39 0.15 -2.62 17.12
CA GLY A 39 0.07 -1.75 18.28
C GLY A 39 0.51 -0.33 18.00
N ALA A 40 0.40 0.50 19.01
CA ALA A 40 0.81 1.90 19.01
C ALA A 40 1.38 2.23 20.39
N PRO A 41 2.19 3.30 20.51
CA PRO A 41 2.77 3.66 21.82
C PRO A 41 1.71 4.00 22.87
N MET A 42 0.60 4.57 22.42
CA MET A 42 -0.50 4.97 23.31
C MET A 42 -1.84 4.62 22.67
N GLY A 43 -2.65 3.86 23.39
CA GLY A 43 -3.99 3.48 22.94
C GLY A 43 -4.00 2.49 21.79
N GLU A 44 -5.15 2.35 21.17
CA GLU A 44 -5.31 1.47 20.02
C GLU A 44 -4.77 2.11 18.76
N PRO A 45 -4.08 1.35 17.88
CA PRO A 45 -3.65 1.91 16.61
C PRO A 45 -4.86 2.23 15.73
N LYS A 46 -4.73 3.32 14.98
CA LYS A 46 -5.78 3.76 14.06
C LYS A 46 -5.90 2.83 12.86
N HIS A 47 -4.78 2.25 12.43
CA HIS A 47 -4.72 1.44 11.22
C HIS A 47 -4.51 -0.02 11.55
N ARG A 48 -5.00 -0.91 10.68
CA ARG A 48 -4.91 -2.37 10.88
C ARG A 48 -3.89 -3.02 9.96
N TYR A 49 -3.73 -2.52 8.75
CA TYR A 49 -2.80 -3.09 7.76
C TYR A 49 -1.95 -1.99 7.16
N TYR A 50 -0.77 -2.38 6.73
CA TYR A 50 0.23 -1.51 6.12
C TYR A 50 0.77 -2.17 4.87
N ALA A 51 0.90 -1.40 3.79
CA ALA A 51 1.56 -1.84 2.57
C ALA A 51 2.48 -0.74 2.07
N GLU A 52 3.61 -1.12 1.47
CA GLU A 52 4.52 -0.15 0.88
C GLU A 52 5.10 -0.65 -0.42
N PHE A 53 5.29 0.29 -1.35
CA PHE A 53 6.00 0.08 -2.61
C PHE A 53 7.24 0.97 -2.60
N GLU A 54 8.28 0.53 -3.28
CA GLU A 54 9.53 1.28 -3.32
C GLU A 54 10.07 1.33 -4.74
N TRP A 55 10.53 2.51 -5.16
CA TRP A 55 11.12 2.74 -6.48
C TRP A 55 12.45 3.45 -6.30
N PRO A 56 13.44 3.18 -7.21
CA PRO A 56 14.76 3.79 -7.08
C PRO A 56 14.74 5.30 -7.30
N ASP A 57 13.85 5.80 -8.14
CA ASP A 57 13.79 7.23 -8.47
C ASP A 57 12.37 7.64 -8.87
N LEU A 58 12.21 8.95 -9.06
CA LEU A 58 10.91 9.54 -9.37
C LEU A 58 10.39 9.10 -10.74
N ASP A 59 11.27 8.90 -11.72
CA ASP A 59 10.85 8.48 -13.06
C ASP A 59 10.25 7.08 -13.04
N ALA A 60 10.86 6.15 -12.33
CA ALA A 60 10.33 4.80 -12.16
C ALA A 60 8.97 4.82 -11.46
N PHE A 61 8.84 5.64 -10.43
CA PHE A 61 7.57 5.83 -9.73
C PHE A 61 6.48 6.36 -10.67
N LYS A 62 6.79 7.42 -11.41
CA LYS A 62 5.80 8.03 -12.33
C LYS A 62 5.33 7.04 -13.38
N ALA A 63 6.23 6.23 -13.92
CA ALA A 63 5.90 5.21 -14.90
C ALA A 63 4.93 4.18 -14.31
N ALA A 64 5.21 3.69 -13.10
CA ALA A 64 4.35 2.73 -12.43
C ALA A 64 2.99 3.35 -12.07
N ALA A 65 2.98 4.58 -11.59
CA ALA A 65 1.75 5.26 -11.16
C ALA A 65 0.77 5.49 -12.32
N ARG A 66 1.29 5.58 -13.56
CA ARG A 66 0.44 5.73 -14.74
C ARG A 66 -0.01 4.39 -15.32
N GLY A 67 0.51 3.30 -14.81
CA GLY A 67 0.21 1.96 -15.33
C GLY A 67 -1.12 1.40 -14.85
N PRO A 68 -1.65 0.40 -15.57
CA PRO A 68 -2.93 -0.21 -15.20
C PRO A 68 -2.87 -1.00 -13.89
N GLU A 69 -1.72 -1.55 -13.53
CA GLU A 69 -1.56 -2.35 -12.32
C GLU A 69 -1.77 -1.50 -11.07
N PHE A 70 -1.21 -0.29 -11.04
CA PHE A 70 -1.38 0.61 -9.90
C PHE A 70 -2.84 1.07 -9.78
N ALA A 71 -3.47 1.39 -10.91
CA ALA A 71 -4.89 1.76 -10.95
C ALA A 71 -5.77 0.61 -10.45
N GLU A 72 -5.43 -0.62 -10.80
CA GLU A 72 -6.17 -1.80 -10.37
C GLU A 72 -6.11 -1.98 -8.85
N THR A 73 -4.94 -1.78 -8.24
CA THR A 73 -4.81 -1.85 -6.78
C THR A 73 -5.67 -0.80 -6.09
N GLY A 74 -5.74 0.40 -6.66
CA GLY A 74 -6.59 1.47 -6.12
C GLY A 74 -8.06 1.11 -6.16
N ARG A 75 -8.53 0.59 -7.28
CA ARG A 75 -9.92 0.13 -7.41
C ARG A 75 -10.22 -0.98 -6.42
N ASP A 76 -9.31 -1.93 -6.26
CA ASP A 76 -9.51 -3.05 -5.36
C ASP A 76 -9.52 -2.59 -3.89
N ALA A 77 -8.65 -1.64 -3.53
CA ALA A 77 -8.64 -1.07 -2.18
C ALA A 77 -9.99 -0.43 -1.85
N MET A 78 -10.56 0.30 -2.80
CA MET A 78 -11.88 0.90 -2.62
C MET A 78 -12.97 -0.18 -2.50
N ALA A 79 -12.86 -1.25 -3.26
CA ALA A 79 -13.83 -2.36 -3.24
C ALA A 79 -13.81 -3.14 -1.92
N MET A 80 -12.73 -3.08 -1.16
CA MET A 80 -12.66 -3.75 0.14
C MET A 80 -13.56 -3.08 1.19
N GLY A 81 -13.98 -1.84 0.96
CA GLY A 81 -14.99 -1.19 1.80
C GLY A 81 -14.49 -0.64 3.12
N VAL A 82 -13.18 -0.53 3.32
CA VAL A 82 -12.61 0.07 4.53
C VAL A 82 -11.87 1.36 4.18
N PRO A 83 -11.86 2.34 5.08
CA PRO A 83 -11.09 3.56 4.85
C PRO A 83 -9.61 3.26 4.74
N PHE A 84 -8.93 3.96 3.83
CA PHE A 84 -7.49 3.84 3.69
C PHE A 84 -6.90 5.17 3.24
N SER A 85 -5.59 5.32 3.46
CA SER A 85 -4.86 6.50 2.98
C SER A 85 -3.65 6.03 2.19
N VAL A 86 -3.29 6.81 1.18
CA VAL A 86 -2.10 6.57 0.35
C VAL A 86 -1.28 7.83 0.34
N GLU A 87 0.00 7.72 0.64
CA GLU A 87 0.91 8.86 0.57
C GLU A 87 2.19 8.44 -0.12
N PHE A 88 2.82 9.42 -0.78
CA PHE A 88 4.08 9.22 -1.48
C PHE A 88 5.16 10.02 -0.77
N ALA A 89 6.31 9.40 -0.56
CA ALA A 89 7.41 10.05 0.13
C ALA A 89 8.71 9.90 -0.65
N GLU A 90 9.52 10.94 -0.61
CA GLU A 90 10.91 10.85 -1.04
C GLU A 90 11.75 10.59 0.20
N LEU A 91 12.49 9.49 0.20
CA LEU A 91 13.28 9.11 1.37
C LEU A 91 14.57 9.91 1.45
N SER A 92 14.84 10.43 2.63
CA SER A 92 16.11 11.06 2.95
C SER A 92 16.99 10.04 3.68
N ASP A 93 18.28 10.20 3.57
CA ASP A 93 19.25 9.31 4.22
C ASP A 93 19.20 9.42 5.75
#